data_b0d6fbd5db27d1f17a5cf19567681d38
#
_entry.id   b0d6fbd5db27d1f17a5cf19567681d38
#
_cell.length_a   1.000
_cell.length_b   1.000
_cell.length_c   1.000
_cell.angle_alpha   90.00
_cell.angle_beta   90.00
_cell.angle_gamma   90.00
#
_symmetry.space_group_name_H-M   'P 1'
#
loop_
_entity.id
_entity.type
_entity.pdbx_description
1 polymer ?
#
loop_
_entity_poly.entity_id
_entity_poly.type
_entity_poly.pdbx_seq_one_letter_code
_entity_poly.pdbx_strand_id
1 'polypeptide(L)'
;MLTGCLSPDPVKFENKIREWVPLGTAAADAQRIMEHHGFECHFITTSNIFNSSGFDYLDCDREQVRFHDWSARFIFQDGKVSEYGRIKTN
;
A
#
# COMPACT_ATOMS: atom_id res chain seq x y z
N MET A 1 -21.58 -5.47 5.08
CA MET A 1 -21.46 -4.82 4.62
C MET A 1 -20.74 -4.76 3.58
N LEU A 2 -20.52 -4.07 2.89
CA LEU A 2 -19.84 -4.11 1.98
C LEU A 2 -18.99 -3.22 1.85
N THR A 3 -18.10 -3.32 1.62
CA THR A 3 -17.12 -2.58 1.61
C THR A 3 -16.60 -2.50 0.38
N GLY A 4 -17.03 -2.80 -0.53
CA GLY A 4 -16.37 -3.02 -1.68
C GLY A 4 -15.90 -1.91 -2.48
N CYS A 5 -16.54 -0.84 -2.52
CA CYS A 5 -16.14 0.20 -3.45
C CYS A 5 -15.22 1.21 -2.84
N LEU A 6 -14.05 1.35 -3.42
CA LEU A 6 -13.16 2.43 -3.08
C LEU A 6 -13.53 3.65 -3.90
N SER A 7 -13.39 4.81 -3.31
CA SER A 7 -13.64 6.05 -4.01
C SER A 7 -12.53 6.30 -5.02
N PRO A 8 -12.83 6.81 -6.20
CA PRO A 8 -11.78 7.22 -7.14
C PRO A 8 -11.11 8.53 -6.72
N ASP A 9 -11.58 9.17 -5.66
CA ASP A 9 -11.00 10.41 -5.17
C ASP A 9 -9.66 10.11 -4.50
N PRO A 10 -8.53 10.61 -5.01
CA PRO A 10 -7.23 10.29 -4.43
C PRO A 10 -7.09 10.72 -2.98
N VAL A 11 -7.73 11.80 -2.57
CA VAL A 11 -7.63 12.25 -1.19
C VAL A 11 -8.33 11.28 -0.26
N LYS A 12 -9.52 10.82 -0.65
CA LYS A 12 -10.25 9.86 0.16
C LYS A 12 -9.54 8.52 0.23
N PHE A 13 -8.92 8.11 -0.88
CA PHE A 13 -8.17 6.87 -0.89
C PHE A 13 -6.96 6.98 0.04
N GLU A 14 -6.24 8.09 -0.03
CA GLU A 14 -5.09 8.28 0.84
C GLU A 14 -5.50 8.25 2.31
N ASN A 15 -6.62 8.87 2.65
CA ASN A 15 -7.12 8.86 4.02
C ASN A 15 -7.45 7.44 4.48
N LYS A 16 -8.01 6.62 3.60
CA LYS A 16 -8.27 5.21 3.91
C LYS A 16 -6.99 4.45 4.16
N ILE A 17 -5.98 4.67 3.34
CA ILE A 17 -4.70 3.99 3.50
C ILE A 17 -4.09 4.34 4.85
N ARG A 18 -4.12 5.61 5.23
CA ARG A 18 -3.57 6.03 6.52
C ARG A 18 -4.36 5.44 7.69
N GLU A 19 -5.66 5.25 7.50
CA GLU A 19 -6.50 4.66 8.52
C GLU A 19 -6.21 3.17 8.67
N TRP A 20 -6.09 2.46 7.56
CA TRP A 20 -5.86 1.01 7.59
C TRP A 20 -4.45 0.67 8.06
N VAL A 21 -3.46 1.43 7.62
CA VAL A 21 -2.05 1.13 7.86
C VAL A 21 -1.37 2.40 8.37
N PRO A 22 -1.54 2.72 9.65
CA PRO A 22 -0.89 3.93 10.18
C PRO A 22 0.62 3.75 10.28
N LEU A 23 1.32 4.86 10.41
CA LEU A 23 2.77 4.82 10.61
C LEU A 23 3.08 3.97 11.84
N GLY A 24 4.14 3.20 11.77
CA GLY A 24 4.53 2.30 12.84
C GLY A 24 3.97 0.89 12.70
N THR A 25 3.11 0.64 11.72
CA THR A 25 2.58 -0.70 11.48
C THR A 25 3.71 -1.62 11.03
N ALA A 26 3.79 -2.82 11.59
CA ALA A 26 4.80 -3.79 11.18
C ALA A 26 4.56 -4.22 9.73
N ALA A 27 5.65 -4.52 9.02
CA ALA A 27 5.55 -4.85 7.60
C ALA A 27 4.61 -6.01 7.31
N ALA A 28 4.68 -7.07 8.12
CA ALA A 28 3.80 -8.22 7.92
C ALA A 28 2.33 -7.86 8.14
N ASP A 29 2.06 -7.00 9.10
CA ASP A 29 0.70 -6.56 9.37
C ASP A 29 0.19 -5.66 8.24
N ALA A 30 1.04 -4.77 7.73
CA ALA A 30 0.66 -3.92 6.62
C ALA A 30 0.25 -4.75 5.41
N GLN A 31 1.05 -5.77 5.09
CA GLN A 31 0.73 -6.64 3.97
C GLN A 31 -0.58 -7.37 4.19
N ARG A 32 -0.77 -7.92 5.39
CA ARG A 32 -1.98 -8.69 5.70
C ARG A 32 -3.22 -7.80 5.62
N ILE A 33 -3.13 -6.58 6.14
CA ILE A 33 -4.25 -5.66 6.11
C ILE A 33 -4.61 -5.29 4.68
N MET A 34 -3.62 -4.97 3.87
CA MET A 34 -3.89 -4.58 2.48
C MET A 34 -4.46 -5.76 1.70
N GLU A 35 -3.95 -6.96 1.92
CA GLU A 35 -4.49 -8.14 1.24
C GLU A 35 -5.93 -8.40 1.68
N HIS A 36 -6.25 -8.13 2.93
CA HIS A 36 -7.62 -8.26 3.41
C HIS A 36 -8.56 -7.30 2.68
N HIS A 37 -8.06 -6.17 2.26
CA HIS A 37 -8.85 -5.21 1.50
C HIS A 37 -8.78 -5.44 -0.02
N GLY A 38 -8.30 -6.59 -0.43
CA GLY A 38 -8.33 -6.98 -1.84
C GLY A 38 -7.15 -6.53 -2.65
N PHE A 39 -6.10 -6.04 -2.01
CA PHE A 39 -4.91 -5.61 -2.74
C PHE A 39 -3.93 -6.77 -2.91
N GLU A 40 -3.20 -6.73 -3.98
CA GLU A 40 -2.10 -7.65 -4.21
C GLU A 40 -0.82 -6.91 -3.87
N CYS A 41 -0.01 -7.46 -2.98
CA CYS A 41 1.15 -6.76 -2.46
C CYS A 41 2.43 -7.50 -2.77
N HIS A 42 3.49 -6.74 -3.02
CA HIS A 42 4.81 -7.28 -3.29
C HIS A 42 5.81 -6.56 -2.40
N PHE A 43 6.55 -7.33 -1.63
CA PHE A 43 7.54 -6.78 -0.71
C PHE A 43 8.89 -6.74 -1.41
N ILE A 44 9.47 -5.56 -1.53
CA ILE A 44 10.72 -5.35 -2.25
C ILE A 44 11.79 -4.97 -1.23
N THR A 45 12.79 -5.81 -1.09
CA THR A 45 13.84 -5.59 -0.10
C THR A 45 15.01 -4.83 -0.71
N THR A 46 15.89 -4.34 0.13
CA THR A 46 17.08 -3.63 -0.33
C THR A 46 18.04 -4.57 -1.06
N SER A 47 17.89 -5.88 -0.92
CA SER A 47 18.73 -6.81 -1.65
C SER A 47 18.28 -7.00 -3.09
N ASN A 48 17.13 -6.49 -3.47
CA ASN A 48 16.65 -6.59 -4.83
C ASN A 48 17.43 -5.61 -5.70
N ILE A 49 18.00 -6.11 -6.81
CA ILE A 49 18.87 -5.29 -7.64
C ILE A 49 18.13 -4.13 -8.30
N PHE A 50 16.79 -4.21 -8.38
CA PHE A 50 16.01 -3.13 -8.97
C PHE A 50 15.56 -2.11 -7.93
N ASN A 51 15.88 -2.32 -6.66
CA ASN A 51 15.50 -1.40 -5.62
C ASN A 51 16.66 -0.44 -5.37
N SER A 52 16.56 0.77 -5.90
CA SER A 52 17.59 1.77 -5.72
C SER A 52 17.25 2.76 -4.61
N SER A 53 16.16 2.54 -3.88
CA SER A 53 15.72 3.51 -2.89
C SER A 53 16.51 3.48 -1.59
N GLY A 54 17.15 2.36 -1.30
CA GLY A 54 17.87 2.20 -0.03
C GLY A 54 16.99 1.74 1.13
N PHE A 55 15.70 1.54 0.89
CA PHE A 55 14.77 1.11 1.93
C PHE A 55 13.94 -0.06 1.41
N ASP A 56 13.49 -0.90 2.33
CA ASP A 56 12.50 -1.91 1.97
C ASP A 56 11.16 -1.22 1.78
N TYR A 57 10.36 -1.72 0.85
CA TYR A 57 9.03 -1.16 0.69
C TYR A 57 8.06 -2.24 0.22
N LEU A 58 6.78 -1.96 0.43
CA LEU A 58 5.70 -2.84 0.02
C LEU A 58 4.86 -2.09 -1.01
N ASP A 59 4.72 -2.69 -2.18
CA ASP A 59 3.88 -2.14 -3.22
C ASP A 59 2.60 -2.93 -3.25
N CYS A 60 1.48 -2.27 -3.08
CA CYS A 60 0.17 -2.91 -3.12
C CYS A 60 -0.67 -2.26 -4.18
N ASP A 61 -1.34 -3.06 -4.98
CA ASP A 61 -2.24 -2.51 -5.97
C ASP A 61 -3.50 -3.35 -6.06
N ARG A 62 -4.57 -2.72 -6.45
CA ARG A 62 -5.86 -3.37 -6.60
C ARG A 62 -6.45 -2.89 -7.89
N GLU A 63 -6.74 -3.85 -8.78
CA GLU A 63 -7.33 -3.54 -10.03
C GLU A 63 -8.82 -3.75 -9.90
N GLN A 64 -9.58 -2.80 -10.37
CA GLN A 64 -11.01 -2.95 -10.32
C GLN A 64 -11.51 -2.93 -11.73
N VAL A 65 -12.73 -3.31 -11.92
CA VAL A 65 -13.27 -3.33 -13.26
C VAL A 65 -13.34 -1.94 -13.83
N ARG A 66 -13.19 -1.88 -15.12
CA ARG A 66 -13.37 -0.65 -15.87
C ARG A 66 -12.35 0.38 -15.66
N PHE A 67 -11.14 0.08 -15.77
CA PHE A 67 -10.06 1.05 -15.88
C PHE A 67 -9.73 1.80 -14.58
N HIS A 68 -10.22 1.36 -13.45
CA HIS A 68 -9.85 2.00 -12.18
C HIS A 68 -8.85 1.12 -11.44
N ASP A 69 -7.73 1.71 -11.09
CA ASP A 69 -6.70 1.03 -10.33
C ASP A 69 -6.37 1.84 -9.09
N TRP A 70 -6.05 1.18 -8.02
CA TRP A 70 -5.59 1.82 -6.80
C TRP A 70 -4.23 1.24 -6.46
N SER A 71 -3.27 2.09 -6.11
CA SER A 71 -1.97 1.60 -5.67
C SER A 71 -1.48 2.40 -4.49
N ALA A 72 -0.73 1.73 -3.62
CA ALA A 72 -0.16 2.34 -2.44
C ALA A 72 1.19 1.71 -2.18
N ARG A 73 2.15 2.51 -1.77
CA ARG A 73 3.48 2.04 -1.42
C ARG A 73 3.76 2.45 0.01
N PHE A 74 4.29 1.51 0.78
CA PHE A 74 4.66 1.77 2.17
C PHE A 74 6.17 1.57 2.28
N ILE A 75 6.85 2.54 2.85
CA ILE A 75 8.29 2.48 3.03
C ILE A 75 8.57 2.12 4.47
N PHE A 76 9.45 1.14 4.68
CA PHE A 76 9.70 0.62 6.01
C PHE A 76 11.08 1.03 6.51
N GLN A 77 11.14 1.25 7.81
CA GLN A 77 12.39 1.44 8.50
C GLN A 77 12.29 0.63 9.78
N ASP A 78 13.28 -0.21 10.03
CA ASP A 78 13.28 -1.11 11.19
C ASP A 78 12.03 -2.00 11.21
N GLY A 79 11.57 -2.41 10.04
CA GLY A 79 10.44 -3.34 9.92
C GLY A 79 9.08 -2.72 10.13
N LYS A 80 9.00 -1.39 10.22
CA LYS A 80 7.73 -0.69 10.45
C LYS A 80 7.54 0.40 9.41
N VAL A 81 6.30 0.70 9.12
CA VAL A 81 5.99 1.75 8.15
C VAL A 81 6.52 3.08 8.67
N SER A 82 7.46 3.67 7.95
CA SER A 82 8.03 4.96 8.33
C SER A 82 7.45 6.10 7.51
N GLU A 83 6.99 5.81 6.32
CA GLU A 83 6.34 6.82 5.52
C GLU A 83 5.58 6.16 4.39
N TYR A 84 4.68 6.90 3.79
CA TYR A 84 3.92 6.43 2.65
C TYR A 84 4.63 6.89 1.39
N GLY A 85 4.81 5.99 0.45
CA GLY A 85 5.37 6.34 -0.84
C GLY A 85 4.25 6.80 -1.76
N ARG A 86 4.23 6.23 -2.96
CA ARG A 86 3.23 6.64 -3.93
C ARG A 86 1.87 6.08 -3.56
N ILE A 87 0.87 6.95 -3.46
CA ILE A 87 -0.52 6.54 -3.27
C ILE A 87 -1.30 7.19 -4.40
N LYS A 88 -1.91 6.38 -5.25
CA LYS A 88 -2.62 6.97 -6.37
C LYS A 88 -3.80 6.13 -6.81
N THR A 89 -4.71 6.78 -7.51
CA THR A 89 -5.85 6.14 -8.16
C THR A 89 -5.80 6.50 -9.64
N ASN A 90 -6.29 5.60 -10.46
CA ASN A 90 -6.43 5.85 -11.89
C ASN A 90 -7.85 5.63 -12.32
#